data_6c65e58675e0f07296c30a80981e716e
#
_entry.id   6c65e58675e0f07296c30a80981e716e
#
_cell.length_a   1.000
_cell.length_b   1.000
_cell.length_c   1.000
_cell.angle_alpha   90.00
_cell.angle_beta   90.00
_cell.angle_gamma   90.00
#
_symmetry.space_group_name_H-M   'P 1'
#
loop_
_entity.id
_entity.type
_entity.pdbx_description
1 polymer ?
#
loop_
_entity_poly.entity_id
_entity_poly.type
_entity_poly.pdbx_seq_one_letter_code
_entity_poly.pdbx_strand_id
1 'polypeptide(L)'
;MRSQARRLINALAVVMVFVLPAWAQKIEIQKPDHNQIVRVQTALNHLTVIEVGEPVTTVAAGSPAFKIEWRETKVFVQPTEPNVNTNLFIWTASGRLNYELEAAGAVEQMDFPIDQPVSRPTPIPAAAVKPPASATAEQIAFDNLLGGTPVRSDGLKPPKNRVIVLLKDTIQRENHEVFIRYAVRNDTREVYSLTTPKVFTLKVDGPQSDLNRLVNFQVGETATAKIEGDEKPVEIVSGSVRSARIEPGQETVGVIGVKLPAGKTGPTVIRLVFPEDGKGQPTATLVL
;
A
#
# COMPACT_ATOMS: atom_id res chain seq x y z
N MET A 1 -48.31 -24.81 57.01
CA MET A 1 -47.21 -25.30 56.16
C MET A 1 -47.44 -25.21 54.62
N ARG A 2 -48.63 -25.00 54.07
CA ARG A 2 -48.91 -24.90 52.60
C ARG A 2 -48.62 -23.50 51.99
N SER A 3 -48.52 -22.45 52.74
CA SER A 3 -48.32 -21.08 52.27
C SER A 3 -46.84 -20.75 51.96
N GLN A 4 -45.92 -21.37 52.62
CA GLN A 4 -44.48 -21.14 52.43
C GLN A 4 -43.94 -21.80 51.14
N ALA A 5 -44.44 -22.97 50.79
CA ALA A 5 -44.05 -23.70 49.58
C ALA A 5 -44.44 -22.97 48.29
N ARG A 6 -45.56 -22.24 48.27
CA ARG A 6 -45.98 -21.44 47.09
C ARG A 6 -45.14 -20.20 46.86
N ARG A 7 -44.60 -19.59 47.91
CA ARG A 7 -43.70 -18.41 47.77
C ARG A 7 -42.31 -18.78 47.26
N LEU A 8 -41.80 -19.96 47.61
CA LEU A 8 -40.53 -20.50 47.13
C LEU A 8 -40.59 -20.90 45.66
N ILE A 9 -41.71 -21.47 45.17
CA ILE A 9 -41.91 -21.84 43.77
C ILE A 9 -42.01 -20.60 42.89
N ASN A 10 -42.67 -19.53 43.34
CA ASN A 10 -42.76 -18.27 42.57
C ASN A 10 -41.42 -17.52 42.58
N ALA A 11 -40.58 -17.60 43.62
CA ALA A 11 -39.25 -17.01 43.60
C ALA A 11 -38.29 -17.75 42.66
N LEU A 12 -38.41 -19.06 42.52
CA LEU A 12 -37.59 -19.86 41.60
C LEU A 12 -37.97 -19.64 40.13
N ALA A 13 -39.27 -19.38 39.83
CA ALA A 13 -39.77 -19.14 38.50
C ALA A 13 -39.33 -17.72 37.96
N VAL A 14 -39.09 -16.75 38.84
CA VAL A 14 -38.66 -15.39 38.45
C VAL A 14 -37.16 -15.31 38.13
N VAL A 15 -36.34 -16.20 38.70
CA VAL A 15 -34.89 -16.24 38.43
C VAL A 15 -34.56 -16.91 37.08
N MET A 16 -35.47 -17.65 36.48
CA MET A 16 -35.25 -18.44 35.25
C MET A 16 -35.46 -17.66 33.94
N VAL A 17 -35.81 -16.37 34.00
CA VAL A 17 -36.20 -15.58 32.81
C VAL A 17 -35.10 -14.63 32.31
N PHE A 18 -33.93 -14.56 32.90
CA PHE A 18 -32.88 -13.61 32.51
C PHE A 18 -31.54 -14.23 32.11
N VAL A 19 -31.54 -15.38 31.48
CA VAL A 19 -30.38 -15.81 30.69
C VAL A 19 -30.70 -15.53 29.22
N LEU A 20 -30.61 -14.25 28.82
CA LEU A 20 -30.51 -13.89 27.42
C LEU A 20 -29.16 -14.46 26.93
N PRO A 21 -29.13 -15.30 25.88
CA PRO A 21 -27.88 -15.66 25.27
C PRO A 21 -27.23 -14.37 24.76
N ALA A 22 -26.12 -13.96 25.35
CA ALA A 22 -25.26 -12.97 24.74
C ALA A 22 -24.74 -13.59 23.44
N TRP A 23 -25.29 -13.18 22.33
CA TRP A 23 -24.79 -13.55 21.01
C TRP A 23 -23.44 -12.84 20.86
N ALA A 24 -22.37 -13.55 21.16
CA ALA A 24 -21.03 -13.08 20.91
C ALA A 24 -20.81 -13.05 19.40
N GLN A 25 -20.43 -11.89 18.89
CA GLN A 25 -20.01 -11.75 17.51
C GLN A 25 -18.87 -12.73 17.22
N LYS A 26 -19.00 -13.49 16.12
CA LYS A 26 -18.06 -14.55 15.79
C LYS A 26 -16.76 -13.94 15.24
N ILE A 27 -15.65 -14.11 15.96
CA ILE A 27 -14.31 -13.89 15.45
C ILE A 27 -13.75 -15.25 15.06
N GLU A 28 -13.48 -15.44 13.80
CA GLU A 28 -12.94 -16.69 13.27
C GLU A 28 -11.42 -16.56 13.08
N ILE A 29 -10.65 -17.43 13.75
CA ILE A 29 -9.19 -17.51 13.58
C ILE A 29 -8.90 -18.69 12.67
N GLN A 30 -8.39 -18.40 11.46
CA GLN A 30 -8.07 -19.43 10.47
C GLN A 30 -6.56 -19.51 10.22
N LYS A 31 -6.08 -20.74 10.01
CA LYS A 31 -4.70 -20.93 9.54
C LYS A 31 -4.64 -20.72 8.02
N PRO A 32 -3.63 -19.99 7.51
CA PRO A 32 -3.47 -19.83 6.08
C PRO A 32 -3.21 -21.19 5.44
N ASP A 33 -4.12 -21.61 4.58
CA ASP A 33 -3.96 -22.79 3.73
C ASP A 33 -4.33 -22.38 2.29
N HIS A 34 -3.35 -22.38 1.41
CA HIS A 34 -3.51 -21.98 0.01
C HIS A 34 -4.40 -22.92 -0.81
N ASN A 35 -4.66 -24.12 -0.30
CA ASN A 35 -5.50 -25.12 -0.96
C ASN A 35 -6.93 -25.18 -0.44
N GLN A 36 -7.24 -24.44 0.61
CA GLN A 36 -8.57 -24.41 1.22
C GLN A 36 -9.38 -23.23 0.70
N ILE A 37 -10.69 -23.45 0.52
CA ILE A 37 -11.67 -22.38 0.28
C ILE A 37 -12.31 -22.03 1.62
N VAL A 38 -12.18 -20.78 2.02
CA VAL A 38 -12.77 -20.26 3.25
C VAL A 38 -14.11 -19.60 2.93
N ARG A 39 -15.18 -20.01 3.58
CA ARG A 39 -16.49 -19.39 3.44
C ARG A 39 -16.61 -18.21 4.38
N VAL A 40 -17.08 -17.10 3.85
CA VAL A 40 -17.27 -15.83 4.56
C VAL A 40 -18.76 -15.48 4.57
N GLN A 41 -19.34 -15.45 5.75
CA GLN A 41 -20.72 -15.03 5.95
C GLN A 41 -20.78 -13.52 6.02
N THR A 42 -21.58 -12.91 5.14
CA THR A 42 -21.71 -11.46 5.03
C THR A 42 -23.11 -10.98 5.37
N ALA A 43 -23.28 -9.70 5.67
CA ALA A 43 -24.60 -9.07 5.83
C ALA A 43 -24.71 -7.81 4.99
N LEU A 44 -25.88 -7.54 4.43
CA LEU A 44 -26.10 -6.44 3.50
C LEU A 44 -25.68 -5.09 4.09
N ASN A 45 -24.87 -4.34 3.35
CA ASN A 45 -24.31 -3.04 3.77
C ASN A 45 -23.45 -3.07 5.05
N HIS A 46 -23.06 -4.24 5.52
CA HIS A 46 -22.14 -4.40 6.64
C HIS A 46 -20.75 -4.80 6.14
N LEU A 47 -19.75 -4.43 6.90
CA LEU A 47 -18.34 -4.63 6.57
C LEU A 47 -17.80 -5.88 7.28
N THR A 48 -17.27 -6.83 6.51
CA THR A 48 -16.42 -7.92 7.01
C THR A 48 -14.96 -7.58 6.73
N VAL A 49 -14.09 -7.82 7.70
CA VAL A 49 -12.64 -7.61 7.56
C VAL A 49 -11.95 -8.96 7.52
N ILE A 50 -11.19 -9.21 6.46
CA ILE A 50 -10.34 -10.41 6.33
C ILE A 50 -8.91 -9.94 6.56
N GLU A 51 -8.29 -10.36 7.67
CA GLU A 51 -6.88 -10.10 7.95
C GLU A 51 -6.04 -11.28 7.50
N VAL A 52 -5.21 -11.06 6.51
CA VAL A 52 -4.24 -12.04 6.00
C VAL A 52 -2.87 -11.75 6.62
N GLY A 53 -2.14 -12.79 7.00
CA GLY A 53 -0.86 -12.63 7.74
C GLY A 53 0.27 -11.94 6.98
N GLU A 54 0.03 -11.49 5.75
CA GLU A 54 1.00 -10.91 4.83
C GLU A 54 0.39 -9.76 4.03
N PRO A 55 1.19 -8.81 3.51
CA PRO A 55 0.71 -7.74 2.66
C PRO A 55 -0.01 -8.27 1.42
N VAL A 56 -1.21 -7.72 1.18
CA VAL A 56 -2.04 -8.03 0.02
C VAL A 56 -1.48 -7.32 -1.22
N THR A 57 -1.17 -8.09 -2.27
CA THR A 57 -0.67 -7.53 -3.53
C THR A 57 -1.78 -7.24 -4.53
N THR A 58 -2.80 -8.10 -4.55
CA THR A 58 -3.93 -7.98 -5.48
C THR A 58 -5.15 -8.67 -4.88
N VAL A 59 -6.33 -8.16 -5.18
CA VAL A 59 -7.61 -8.78 -4.84
C VAL A 59 -8.50 -8.82 -6.08
N ALA A 60 -9.21 -9.92 -6.28
CA ALA A 60 -10.21 -10.05 -7.34
C ALA A 60 -11.46 -10.74 -6.81
N ALA A 61 -12.61 -10.13 -7.03
CA ALA A 61 -13.92 -10.72 -6.77
C ALA A 61 -14.66 -11.03 -8.09
N GLY A 62 -15.43 -12.11 -8.11
CA GLY A 62 -16.15 -12.54 -9.29
C GLY A 62 -17.43 -11.75 -9.58
N SER A 63 -17.91 -10.94 -8.63
CA SER A 63 -19.15 -10.15 -8.79
C SER A 63 -18.97 -8.71 -8.31
N PRO A 64 -19.50 -7.70 -9.02
CA PRO A 64 -19.53 -6.32 -8.59
C PRO A 64 -20.52 -6.04 -7.45
N ALA A 65 -21.37 -7.01 -7.09
CA ALA A 65 -22.31 -6.93 -5.96
C ALA A 65 -21.61 -6.85 -4.58
N PHE A 66 -20.28 -6.99 -4.56
CA PHE A 66 -19.46 -6.81 -3.38
C PHE A 66 -18.48 -5.67 -3.61
N LYS A 67 -18.53 -4.65 -2.77
CA LYS A 67 -17.52 -3.61 -2.71
C LYS A 67 -16.31 -4.19 -1.98
N ILE A 68 -15.16 -4.25 -2.66
CA ILE A 68 -13.91 -4.78 -2.12
C ILE A 68 -12.87 -3.66 -2.08
N GLU A 69 -12.28 -3.46 -0.92
CA GLU A 69 -11.14 -2.59 -0.70
C GLU A 69 -10.08 -3.37 0.06
N TRP A 70 -8.81 -3.01 -0.05
CA TRP A 70 -7.76 -3.63 0.75
C TRP A 70 -6.68 -2.62 1.13
N ARG A 71 -6.06 -2.88 2.28
CA ARG A 71 -4.97 -2.06 2.81
C ARG A 71 -4.03 -2.95 3.60
N GLU A 72 -2.74 -2.89 3.27
CA GLU A 72 -1.72 -3.70 3.95
C GLU A 72 -2.09 -5.18 3.99
N THR A 73 -2.35 -5.72 5.18
CA THR A 73 -2.74 -7.11 5.44
C THR A 73 -4.26 -7.33 5.47
N LYS A 74 -5.07 -6.28 5.23
CA LYS A 74 -6.52 -6.31 5.42
C LYS A 74 -7.29 -6.15 4.13
N VAL A 75 -8.31 -7.00 3.95
CA VAL A 75 -9.29 -6.89 2.88
C VAL A 75 -10.66 -6.60 3.49
N PHE A 76 -11.29 -5.57 3.00
CA PHE A 76 -12.60 -5.09 3.43
C PHE A 76 -13.65 -5.54 2.42
N VAL A 77 -14.66 -6.26 2.90
CA VAL A 77 -15.70 -6.84 2.07
C VAL A 77 -17.06 -6.30 2.50
N GLN A 78 -17.80 -5.68 1.59
CA GLN A 78 -19.13 -5.15 1.86
C GLN A 78 -20.08 -5.56 0.73
N PRO A 79 -21.08 -6.45 0.96
CA PRO A 79 -22.11 -6.74 -0.03
C PRO A 79 -23.03 -5.54 -0.21
N THR A 80 -23.30 -5.19 -1.45
CA THR A 80 -24.19 -4.09 -1.86
C THR A 80 -25.53 -4.57 -2.41
N GLU A 81 -25.60 -5.86 -2.77
CA GLU A 81 -26.81 -6.52 -3.29
C GLU A 81 -27.14 -7.77 -2.48
N PRO A 82 -28.43 -8.07 -2.24
CA PRO A 82 -28.86 -9.28 -1.56
C PRO A 82 -28.78 -10.50 -2.50
N ASN A 83 -28.75 -11.70 -1.91
CA ASN A 83 -28.87 -12.99 -2.63
C ASN A 83 -27.80 -13.25 -3.71
N VAL A 84 -26.66 -12.62 -3.61
CA VAL A 84 -25.51 -12.86 -4.50
C VAL A 84 -24.38 -13.49 -3.69
N ASN A 85 -23.85 -14.60 -4.16
CA ASN A 85 -22.60 -15.19 -3.68
C ASN A 85 -21.53 -15.04 -4.75
N THR A 86 -20.26 -15.03 -4.35
CA THR A 86 -19.14 -14.93 -5.28
C THR A 86 -17.85 -15.47 -4.68
N ASN A 87 -16.87 -15.72 -5.52
CA ASN A 87 -15.52 -16.02 -5.08
C ASN A 87 -14.72 -14.73 -4.89
N LEU A 88 -13.76 -14.79 -3.95
CA LEU A 88 -12.79 -13.74 -3.69
C LEU A 88 -11.39 -14.39 -3.65
N PHE A 89 -10.49 -13.86 -4.45
CA PHE A 89 -9.11 -14.26 -4.48
C PHE A 89 -8.24 -13.14 -3.92
N ILE A 90 -7.36 -13.49 -2.99
CA ILE A 90 -6.41 -12.56 -2.38
C ILE A 90 -5.00 -13.10 -2.67
N TRP A 91 -4.15 -12.29 -3.29
CA TRP A 91 -2.75 -12.63 -3.54
C TRP A 91 -1.84 -11.92 -2.54
N THR A 92 -0.92 -12.70 -1.99
CA THR A 92 0.15 -12.24 -1.09
C THR A 92 1.50 -12.65 -1.67
N ALA A 93 2.59 -12.36 -0.97
CA ALA A 93 3.93 -12.79 -1.39
C ALA A 93 4.08 -14.31 -1.40
N SER A 94 3.44 -15.02 -0.47
CA SER A 94 3.53 -16.49 -0.35
C SER A 94 2.54 -17.24 -1.23
N GLY A 95 1.53 -16.57 -1.85
CA GLY A 95 0.62 -17.22 -2.77
C GLY A 95 -0.79 -16.65 -2.79
N ARG A 96 -1.72 -17.42 -3.31
CA ARG A 96 -3.13 -17.07 -3.43
C ARG A 96 -3.96 -17.70 -2.32
N LEU A 97 -4.79 -16.91 -1.66
CA LEU A 97 -5.80 -17.35 -0.73
C LEU A 97 -7.17 -17.33 -1.43
N ASN A 98 -8.02 -18.31 -1.12
CA ASN A 98 -9.29 -18.50 -1.81
C ASN A 98 -10.44 -18.38 -0.80
N TYR A 99 -11.38 -17.49 -1.09
CA TYR A 99 -12.56 -17.26 -0.28
C TYR A 99 -13.83 -17.42 -1.12
N GLU A 100 -14.90 -17.87 -0.50
CA GLU A 100 -16.27 -17.86 -1.02
C GLU A 100 -17.08 -16.90 -0.19
N LEU A 101 -17.48 -15.77 -0.76
CA LEU A 101 -18.36 -14.79 -0.11
C LEU A 101 -19.80 -15.30 -0.25
N GLU A 102 -20.43 -15.62 0.87
CA GLU A 102 -21.81 -16.06 0.91
C GLU A 102 -22.76 -14.88 0.72
N ALA A 103 -23.95 -15.15 0.21
CA ALA A 103 -25.01 -14.15 0.07
C ALA A 103 -25.31 -13.47 1.42
N ALA A 104 -25.60 -12.17 1.36
CA ALA A 104 -25.85 -11.38 2.56
C ALA A 104 -26.98 -11.98 3.41
N GLY A 105 -26.65 -12.39 4.62
CA GLY A 105 -27.55 -12.98 5.62
C GLY A 105 -27.88 -12.01 6.76
N ALA A 106 -28.27 -12.59 7.90
CA ALA A 106 -28.53 -11.82 9.12
C ALA A 106 -27.23 -11.30 9.74
N VAL A 107 -27.24 -10.07 10.29
CA VAL A 107 -26.08 -9.43 10.90
C VAL A 107 -25.49 -10.25 12.06
N GLU A 108 -26.35 -10.95 12.78
CA GLU A 108 -25.97 -11.79 13.92
C GLU A 108 -25.18 -13.03 13.51
N GLN A 109 -25.22 -13.39 12.23
CA GLN A 109 -24.54 -14.58 11.70
C GLN A 109 -23.31 -14.22 10.86
N MET A 110 -23.11 -12.92 10.54
CA MET A 110 -21.98 -12.51 9.72
C MET A 110 -20.65 -12.67 10.44
N ASP A 111 -19.60 -12.88 9.67
CA ASP A 111 -18.23 -12.83 10.15
C ASP A 111 -17.77 -11.36 10.22
N PHE A 112 -17.47 -10.86 11.41
CA PHE A 112 -16.95 -9.49 11.58
C PHE A 112 -15.48 -9.41 11.18
N PRO A 113 -14.53 -10.02 11.91
CA PRO A 113 -13.19 -10.26 11.45
C PRO A 113 -12.93 -11.74 11.21
N ILE A 114 -12.17 -12.03 10.17
CA ILE A 114 -11.52 -13.32 9.93
C ILE A 114 -10.03 -13.06 10.07
N ASP A 115 -9.46 -13.46 11.22
CA ASP A 115 -8.07 -13.21 11.52
C ASP A 115 -7.23 -14.45 11.18
N GLN A 116 -6.20 -14.27 10.38
CA GLN A 116 -5.17 -15.27 10.21
C GLN A 116 -4.07 -15.04 11.25
N PRO A 117 -3.60 -16.08 11.96
CA PRO A 117 -2.53 -15.90 12.92
C PRO A 117 -1.29 -15.40 12.20
N VAL A 118 -0.83 -14.22 12.60
CA VAL A 118 0.46 -13.71 12.17
C VAL A 118 1.51 -14.73 12.59
N SER A 119 2.26 -15.28 11.64
CA SER A 119 3.41 -16.15 11.94
C SER A 119 4.41 -15.33 12.76
N ARG A 120 4.35 -15.43 14.10
CA ARG A 120 5.35 -14.80 14.96
C ARG A 120 6.69 -15.45 14.63
N PRO A 121 7.69 -14.69 14.20
CA PRO A 121 9.04 -15.23 14.15
C PRO A 121 9.41 -15.71 15.55
N THR A 122 9.94 -16.92 15.64
CA THR A 122 10.47 -17.51 16.89
C THR A 122 11.39 -16.49 17.56
N PRO A 123 11.26 -16.22 18.88
CA PRO A 123 12.08 -15.23 19.53
C PRO A 123 13.55 -15.61 19.44
N ILE A 124 14.30 -14.87 18.65
CA ILE A 124 15.76 -14.85 18.68
C ILE A 124 16.14 -14.16 20.00
N PRO A 125 17.11 -14.69 20.80
CA PRO A 125 17.47 -14.10 22.09
C PRO A 125 17.80 -12.61 21.94
N ALA A 126 17.27 -11.81 22.85
CA ALA A 126 17.35 -10.36 22.85
C ALA A 126 18.79 -9.85 22.74
N ALA A 127 19.16 -9.46 21.53
CA ALA A 127 20.23 -8.51 21.32
C ALA A 127 19.63 -7.09 21.38
N ALA A 128 20.33 -6.21 22.10
CA ALA A 128 19.95 -4.89 22.52
C ALA A 128 18.99 -4.14 21.60
N VAL A 129 17.91 -3.60 22.17
CA VAL A 129 16.93 -2.73 21.54
C VAL A 129 17.64 -1.53 20.94
N LYS A 130 17.86 -1.59 19.62
CA LYS A 130 18.24 -0.42 18.82
C LYS A 130 16.98 0.46 18.69
N PRO A 131 17.07 1.79 18.75
CA PRO A 131 15.90 2.67 18.54
C PRO A 131 15.18 2.28 17.25
N PRO A 132 13.85 2.49 17.14
CA PRO A 132 13.09 2.09 15.96
C PRO A 132 13.77 2.66 14.72
N ALA A 133 14.32 1.76 13.91
CA ALA A 133 14.90 2.13 12.63
C ALA A 133 13.77 2.77 11.80
N SER A 134 14.05 3.92 11.21
CA SER A 134 13.19 4.55 10.21
C SER A 134 12.69 3.48 9.25
N ALA A 135 11.38 3.47 8.95
CA ALA A 135 10.78 2.47 8.06
C ALA A 135 11.64 2.29 6.81
N THR A 136 11.94 1.06 6.45
CA THR A 136 12.79 0.76 5.30
C THR A 136 12.10 1.18 4.00
N ALA A 137 12.84 1.43 2.93
CA ALA A 137 12.30 1.75 1.61
C ALA A 137 11.30 0.68 1.12
N GLU A 138 11.47 -0.58 1.52
CA GLU A 138 10.56 -1.66 1.22
C GLU A 138 9.21 -1.50 1.94
N GLN A 139 9.22 -1.21 3.23
CA GLN A 139 8.00 -0.91 4.00
C GLN A 139 7.26 0.29 3.40
N ILE A 140 7.99 1.33 3.01
CA ILE A 140 7.41 2.51 2.37
C ILE A 140 6.89 2.18 0.97
N ALA A 141 7.53 1.28 0.21
CA ALA A 141 7.03 0.84 -1.10
C ALA A 141 5.68 0.13 -1.01
N PHE A 142 5.42 -0.58 0.09
CA PHE A 142 4.16 -1.27 0.34
C PHE A 142 3.11 -0.38 1.03
N ASP A 143 3.51 0.50 1.95
CA ASP A 143 2.62 1.44 2.66
C ASP A 143 2.10 2.56 1.75
N ASN A 144 2.69 2.76 0.60
CA ASN A 144 2.49 3.92 -0.28
C ASN A 144 1.15 3.99 -1.02
N LEU A 145 0.27 3.04 -0.88
CA LEU A 145 -1.11 3.19 -1.33
C LEU A 145 -1.94 4.09 -0.38
N LEU A 146 -1.40 4.48 0.78
CA LEU A 146 -2.19 5.03 1.89
C LEU A 146 -1.98 6.53 2.17
N GLY A 147 -1.04 7.22 1.54
CA GLY A 147 -0.75 8.61 1.89
C GLY A 147 0.19 9.35 0.95
N GLY A 148 0.61 8.73 -0.14
CA GLY A 148 1.47 9.38 -1.13
C GLY A 148 0.71 10.45 -1.92
N THR A 149 1.36 11.59 -2.14
CA THR A 149 0.89 12.60 -3.08
C THR A 149 1.21 12.12 -4.49
N PRO A 150 0.21 11.90 -5.36
CA PRO A 150 0.45 11.47 -6.74
C PRO A 150 1.27 12.51 -7.50
N VAL A 151 2.25 12.04 -8.27
CA VAL A 151 3.01 12.87 -9.19
C VAL A 151 2.29 12.89 -10.55
N ARG A 152 1.94 14.08 -10.99
CA ARG A 152 1.33 14.27 -12.31
C ARG A 152 2.39 14.19 -13.39
N SER A 153 2.11 13.45 -14.46
CA SER A 153 2.98 13.27 -15.60
C SER A 153 2.31 13.67 -16.92
N ASP A 154 1.27 14.50 -16.82
CA ASP A 154 0.50 14.96 -17.97
C ASP A 154 1.37 15.75 -18.95
N GLY A 155 1.31 15.37 -20.21
CA GLY A 155 2.11 16.01 -21.26
C GLY A 155 3.55 15.55 -21.38
N LEU A 156 3.99 14.56 -20.60
CA LEU A 156 5.28 13.90 -20.84
C LEU A 156 5.26 13.20 -22.20
N LYS A 157 6.28 13.49 -23.01
CA LYS A 157 6.53 12.82 -24.28
C LYS A 157 7.78 11.97 -24.14
N PRO A 158 7.64 10.71 -23.70
CA PRO A 158 8.81 9.86 -23.51
C PRO A 158 9.52 9.63 -24.84
N PRO A 159 10.86 9.65 -24.87
CA PRO A 159 11.64 9.37 -26.06
C PRO A 159 11.45 7.93 -26.50
N LYS A 160 11.43 7.69 -27.81
CA LYS A 160 11.32 6.34 -28.38
C LYS A 160 12.64 5.56 -28.26
N ASN A 161 12.54 4.25 -28.03
CA ASN A 161 13.68 3.34 -27.94
C ASN A 161 14.70 3.77 -26.86
N ARG A 162 14.22 4.23 -25.72
CA ARG A 162 14.99 4.64 -24.55
C ARG A 162 14.44 3.97 -23.29
N VAL A 163 15.21 4.04 -22.23
CA VAL A 163 14.69 3.76 -20.89
C VAL A 163 13.83 4.95 -20.44
N ILE A 164 12.61 4.66 -20.01
CA ILE A 164 11.63 5.66 -19.58
C ILE A 164 11.47 5.59 -18.07
N VAL A 165 11.57 6.73 -17.42
CA VAL A 165 11.36 6.85 -15.96
C VAL A 165 10.08 7.65 -15.71
N LEU A 166 9.16 7.07 -14.94
CA LEU A 166 7.91 7.71 -14.52
C LEU A 166 7.87 7.78 -13.00
N LEU A 167 7.74 8.97 -12.46
CA LEU A 167 7.52 9.18 -11.04
C LEU A 167 6.04 8.93 -10.74
N LYS A 168 5.75 8.15 -9.71
CA LYS A 168 4.37 7.72 -9.39
C LYS A 168 3.77 8.57 -8.27
N ASP A 169 4.44 8.64 -7.15
CA ASP A 169 4.01 9.40 -5.97
C ASP A 169 5.18 9.75 -5.05
N THR A 170 4.92 10.64 -4.11
CA THR A 170 5.87 11.07 -3.10
C THR A 170 5.25 11.04 -1.71
N ILE A 171 6.06 10.72 -0.70
CA ILE A 171 5.70 10.85 0.71
C ILE A 171 6.71 11.78 1.36
N GLN A 172 6.24 12.84 1.97
CA GLN A 172 7.06 13.75 2.77
C GLN A 172 6.90 13.40 4.25
N ARG A 173 8.01 13.40 4.99
CA ARG A 173 8.04 13.18 6.45
C ARG A 173 8.54 14.42 7.18
N GLU A 174 8.20 14.50 8.48
CA GLU A 174 8.54 15.67 9.33
C GLU A 174 10.05 15.93 9.47
N ASN A 175 10.89 14.90 9.29
CA ASN A 175 12.35 15.01 9.37
C ASN A 175 13.03 15.48 8.06
N HIS A 176 12.28 16.10 7.15
CA HIS A 176 12.72 16.48 5.79
C HIS A 176 13.13 15.32 4.88
N GLU A 177 12.71 14.11 5.20
CA GLU A 177 12.83 12.98 4.31
C GLU A 177 11.69 12.95 3.30
N VAL A 178 12.04 12.68 2.06
CA VAL A 178 11.09 12.51 0.96
C VAL A 178 11.35 11.15 0.32
N PHE A 179 10.30 10.35 0.26
CA PHE A 179 10.31 9.08 -0.47
C PHE A 179 9.63 9.28 -1.81
N ILE A 180 10.30 8.85 -2.87
CA ILE A 180 9.84 8.98 -4.25
C ILE A 180 9.70 7.58 -4.83
N ARG A 181 8.49 7.20 -5.20
CA ARG A 181 8.23 5.97 -5.93
C ARG A 181 8.30 6.24 -7.42
N TYR A 182 8.99 5.38 -8.13
CA TYR A 182 9.18 5.50 -9.57
C TYR A 182 9.01 4.16 -10.29
N ALA A 183 8.66 4.22 -11.55
CA ALA A 183 8.69 3.09 -12.47
C ALA A 183 9.74 3.32 -13.53
N VAL A 184 10.46 2.26 -13.92
CA VAL A 184 11.45 2.27 -15.00
C VAL A 184 11.03 1.24 -16.03
N ARG A 185 10.73 1.69 -17.25
CA ARG A 185 10.39 0.84 -18.39
C ARG A 185 11.52 0.83 -19.40
N ASN A 186 11.91 -0.34 -19.84
CA ASN A 186 12.95 -0.51 -20.83
C ASN A 186 12.35 -0.64 -22.23
N ASP A 187 12.27 0.46 -22.95
CA ASP A 187 11.84 0.47 -24.37
C ASP A 187 13.02 0.30 -25.34
N THR A 188 14.21 -0.05 -24.86
CA THR A 188 15.37 -0.37 -25.71
C THR A 188 15.33 -1.82 -26.18
N ARG A 189 16.31 -2.23 -26.99
CA ARG A 189 16.46 -3.61 -27.47
C ARG A 189 17.41 -4.44 -26.62
N GLU A 190 18.07 -3.82 -25.67
CA GLU A 190 19.08 -4.45 -24.80
C GLU A 190 18.57 -4.49 -23.36
N VAL A 191 19.14 -5.43 -22.59
CA VAL A 191 18.83 -5.52 -21.17
C VAL A 191 19.37 -4.29 -20.45
N TYR A 192 18.54 -3.67 -19.64
CA TYR A 192 18.92 -2.52 -18.84
C TYR A 192 19.19 -2.94 -17.40
N SER A 193 20.38 -2.56 -16.87
CA SER A 193 20.77 -2.82 -15.50
C SER A 193 20.55 -1.57 -14.65
N LEU A 194 19.58 -1.64 -13.76
CA LEU A 194 19.20 -0.55 -12.86
C LEU A 194 20.00 -0.62 -11.57
N THR A 195 20.66 0.48 -11.23
CA THR A 195 21.27 0.71 -9.91
C THR A 195 20.53 1.85 -9.22
N THR A 196 20.81 2.09 -7.94
CA THR A 196 20.26 3.23 -7.21
C THR A 196 20.57 4.53 -7.96
N PRO A 197 19.56 5.33 -8.33
CA PRO A 197 19.78 6.58 -9.05
C PRO A 197 20.51 7.60 -8.17
N LYS A 198 21.31 8.46 -8.78
CA LYS A 198 21.84 9.65 -8.13
C LYS A 198 20.74 10.69 -8.03
N VAL A 199 20.72 11.43 -6.92
CA VAL A 199 19.68 12.46 -6.69
C VAL A 199 20.32 13.80 -6.42
N PHE A 200 19.77 14.82 -7.07
CA PHE A 200 20.24 16.20 -6.95
C PHE A 200 19.07 17.12 -6.64
N THR A 201 19.29 18.16 -5.85
CA THR A 201 18.42 19.34 -5.84
C THR A 201 18.99 20.39 -6.77
N LEU A 202 18.09 21.06 -7.52
CA LEU A 202 18.47 22.19 -8.36
C LEU A 202 18.13 23.49 -7.62
N LYS A 203 19.09 24.41 -7.61
CA LYS A 203 18.83 25.79 -7.23
C LYS A 203 18.38 26.53 -8.49
N VAL A 204 17.12 26.80 -8.59
CA VAL A 204 16.54 27.49 -9.76
C VAL A 204 16.72 28.98 -9.62
N ASP A 205 17.35 29.62 -10.61
CA ASP A 205 17.43 31.06 -10.74
C ASP A 205 16.22 31.56 -11.55
N GLY A 206 15.24 32.16 -10.88
CA GLY A 206 14.03 32.67 -11.53
C GLY A 206 12.85 32.90 -10.58
N PRO A 207 11.74 33.48 -11.08
CA PRO A 207 10.59 33.71 -10.25
C PRO A 207 9.97 32.38 -9.77
N GLN A 208 9.86 32.20 -8.47
CA GLN A 208 9.27 31.00 -7.84
C GLN A 208 7.78 30.76 -8.22
N SER A 209 7.11 31.80 -8.74
CA SER A 209 5.72 31.73 -9.22
C SER A 209 5.49 30.66 -10.28
N ASP A 210 6.47 30.42 -11.14
CA ASP A 210 6.35 29.44 -12.23
C ASP A 210 6.53 28.01 -11.72
N LEU A 211 7.37 27.83 -10.70
CA LEU A 211 7.56 26.53 -10.05
C LEU A 211 6.35 26.10 -9.21
N ASN A 212 5.64 27.06 -8.60
CA ASN A 212 4.43 26.75 -7.82
C ASN A 212 3.35 26.04 -8.63
N ARG A 213 3.28 26.32 -9.95
CA ARG A 213 2.34 25.66 -10.86
C ARG A 213 2.74 24.23 -11.19
N LEU A 214 4.01 23.89 -10.99
CA LEU A 214 4.61 22.60 -11.30
C LEU A 214 4.76 21.71 -10.05
N VAL A 215 4.28 22.15 -8.91
CA VAL A 215 4.33 21.33 -7.68
C VAL A 215 3.56 20.02 -7.90
N ASN A 216 4.19 18.90 -7.54
CA ASN A 216 3.75 17.52 -7.78
C ASN A 216 3.67 17.16 -9.28
N PHE A 217 4.49 17.79 -10.11
CA PHE A 217 4.66 17.42 -11.51
C PHE A 217 6.03 16.82 -11.79
N GLN A 218 6.04 15.76 -12.60
CA GLN A 218 7.23 15.34 -13.30
C GLN A 218 7.40 16.22 -14.54
N VAL A 219 8.52 16.93 -14.58
CA VAL A 219 8.84 17.86 -15.65
C VAL A 219 9.52 17.11 -16.80
N GLY A 220 9.08 17.32 -18.04
CA GLY A 220 9.68 16.71 -19.22
C GLY A 220 11.08 17.29 -19.54
N GLU A 221 11.90 16.51 -20.27
CA GLU A 221 13.30 16.87 -20.59
C GLU A 221 13.46 18.28 -21.19
N THR A 222 12.59 18.66 -22.12
CA THR A 222 12.64 19.99 -22.77
C THR A 222 12.37 21.14 -21.78
N ALA A 223 11.49 20.91 -20.81
CA ALA A 223 11.20 21.89 -19.78
C ALA A 223 12.29 21.86 -18.68
N THR A 224 12.82 20.69 -18.38
CA THR A 224 13.94 20.52 -17.45
C THR A 224 15.20 21.23 -17.96
N ALA A 225 15.48 21.19 -19.27
CA ALA A 225 16.61 21.90 -19.87
C ALA A 225 16.52 23.43 -19.74
N LYS A 226 15.29 23.97 -19.52
CA LYS A 226 15.07 25.39 -19.24
C LYS A 226 15.18 25.73 -17.74
N ILE A 227 15.20 24.73 -16.88
CA ILE A 227 15.43 24.90 -15.45
C ILE A 227 16.95 24.88 -15.26
N GLU A 228 17.60 26.02 -15.54
CA GLU A 228 19.00 26.22 -15.29
C GLU A 228 19.23 26.44 -13.79
N GLY A 229 20.26 25.84 -13.25
CA GLY A 229 20.62 26.05 -11.86
C GLY A 229 21.71 25.11 -11.38
N ASP A 230 22.34 25.46 -10.26
CA ASP A 230 23.36 24.65 -9.63
C ASP A 230 22.79 23.34 -9.08
N GLU A 231 23.36 22.22 -9.50
CA GLU A 231 23.02 20.90 -8.96
C GLU A 231 23.79 20.64 -7.66
N LYS A 232 23.04 20.28 -6.62
CA LYS A 232 23.62 19.84 -5.35
C LYS A 232 23.21 18.40 -5.07
N PRO A 233 24.18 17.50 -4.83
CA PRO A 233 23.85 16.12 -4.48
C PRO A 233 23.04 16.07 -3.18
N VAL A 234 22.10 15.14 -3.11
CA VAL A 234 21.22 14.91 -1.97
C VAL A 234 21.59 13.59 -1.31
N GLU A 235 21.58 13.55 0.01
CA GLU A 235 21.80 12.35 0.78
C GLU A 235 20.68 11.34 0.53
N ILE A 236 21.06 10.13 0.10
CA ILE A 236 20.13 9.00 -0.07
C ILE A 236 20.08 8.25 1.24
N VAL A 237 18.90 8.21 1.88
CA VAL A 237 18.68 7.51 3.15
C VAL A 237 18.28 6.05 2.95
N SER A 238 17.66 5.74 1.82
CA SER A 238 17.26 4.37 1.48
C SER A 238 16.97 4.25 -0.01
N GLY A 239 17.00 3.02 -0.52
CA GLY A 239 16.62 2.72 -1.90
C GLY A 239 16.31 1.23 -2.06
N SER A 240 15.24 0.93 -2.76
CA SER A 240 14.84 -0.43 -3.10
C SER A 240 14.25 -0.47 -4.50
N VAL A 241 14.42 -1.59 -5.19
CA VAL A 241 13.87 -1.84 -6.52
C VAL A 241 13.44 -3.30 -6.62
N ARG A 242 12.27 -3.54 -7.22
CA ARG A 242 11.72 -4.89 -7.36
C ARG A 242 12.61 -5.80 -8.21
N SER A 243 13.17 -5.28 -9.29
CA SER A 243 14.12 -5.99 -10.15
C SER A 243 15.17 -5.01 -10.67
N ALA A 244 16.45 -5.33 -10.44
CA ALA A 244 17.56 -4.55 -10.96
C ALA A 244 17.85 -4.84 -12.44
N ARG A 245 17.36 -5.95 -12.98
CA ARG A 245 17.52 -6.36 -14.39
C ARG A 245 16.18 -6.21 -15.09
N ILE A 246 16.13 -5.41 -16.14
CA ILE A 246 14.93 -5.08 -16.89
C ILE A 246 15.11 -5.49 -18.34
N GLU A 247 14.40 -6.54 -18.74
CA GLU A 247 14.42 -7.02 -20.13
C GLU A 247 13.71 -6.01 -21.08
N PRO A 248 14.00 -6.03 -22.38
CA PRO A 248 13.30 -5.22 -23.37
C PRO A 248 11.78 -5.33 -23.26
N GLY A 249 11.10 -4.20 -23.20
CA GLY A 249 9.64 -4.11 -23.05
C GLY A 249 9.12 -4.32 -21.61
N GLN A 250 9.98 -4.63 -20.64
CA GLN A 250 9.58 -4.84 -19.25
C GLN A 250 9.65 -3.54 -18.43
N GLU A 251 8.91 -3.52 -17.33
CA GLU A 251 8.88 -2.43 -16.35
C GLU A 251 9.21 -2.95 -14.95
N THR A 252 9.91 -2.16 -14.17
CA THR A 252 10.13 -2.39 -12.74
C THR A 252 9.73 -1.17 -11.94
N VAL A 253 9.47 -1.36 -10.65
CA VAL A 253 9.14 -0.28 -9.71
C VAL A 253 10.22 -0.21 -8.64
N GLY A 254 10.59 1.01 -8.27
CA GLY A 254 11.52 1.28 -7.18
C GLY A 254 11.04 2.43 -6.31
N VAL A 255 11.66 2.52 -5.14
CA VAL A 255 11.49 3.62 -4.19
C VAL A 255 12.85 4.13 -3.77
N ILE A 256 12.99 5.44 -3.68
CA ILE A 256 14.18 6.09 -3.15
C ILE A 256 13.78 7.09 -2.07
N GLY A 257 14.41 7.00 -0.90
CA GLY A 257 14.29 7.96 0.18
C GLY A 257 15.49 8.90 0.16
N VAL A 258 15.22 10.19 0.23
CA VAL A 258 16.23 11.26 0.22
C VAL A 258 16.00 12.23 1.36
N LYS A 259 17.06 12.82 1.88
CA LYS A 259 17.00 13.86 2.91
C LYS A 259 17.21 15.23 2.29
N LEU A 260 16.16 16.05 2.27
CA LEU A 260 16.25 17.40 1.74
C LEU A 260 16.89 18.37 2.73
N PRO A 261 17.61 19.40 2.24
CA PRO A 261 18.15 20.44 3.10
C PRO A 261 17.05 21.16 3.88
N ALA A 262 17.25 21.34 5.19
CA ALA A 262 16.34 22.11 6.04
C ALA A 262 16.35 23.60 5.66
N GLY A 263 15.21 24.29 5.89
CA GLY A 263 15.14 25.76 5.84
C GLY A 263 14.84 26.39 4.48
N LYS A 264 14.45 25.62 3.45
CA LYS A 264 13.94 26.19 2.21
C LYS A 264 12.42 26.42 2.31
N THR A 265 12.00 27.67 2.14
CA THR A 265 10.61 28.03 1.90
C THR A 265 10.37 28.11 0.39
N GLY A 266 9.42 27.30 -0.12
CA GLY A 266 9.03 27.27 -1.54
C GLY A 266 9.37 25.96 -2.25
N PRO A 267 8.97 25.84 -3.54
CA PRO A 267 9.14 24.63 -4.33
C PRO A 267 10.60 24.19 -4.43
N THR A 268 10.82 22.89 -4.30
CA THR A 268 12.13 22.28 -4.44
C THR A 268 12.16 21.41 -5.70
N VAL A 269 13.10 21.64 -6.59
CA VAL A 269 13.30 20.83 -7.79
C VAL A 269 14.28 19.71 -7.48
N ILE A 270 13.85 18.46 -7.73
CA ILE A 270 14.66 17.26 -7.52
C ILE A 270 14.87 16.58 -8.86
N ARG A 271 16.11 16.21 -9.17
CA ARG A 271 16.46 15.43 -10.36
C ARG A 271 17.03 14.08 -9.94
N LEU A 272 16.43 13.01 -10.47
CA LEU A 272 16.94 11.65 -10.39
C LEU A 272 17.69 11.34 -11.68
N VAL A 273 18.89 10.81 -11.58
CA VAL A 273 19.76 10.43 -12.70
C VAL A 273 20.05 8.95 -12.62
N PHE A 274 19.65 8.23 -13.65
CA PHE A 274 19.73 6.77 -13.73
C PHE A 274 20.98 6.35 -14.54
N PRO A 275 21.39 5.07 -14.47
CA PRO A 275 22.48 4.55 -15.31
C PRO A 275 22.23 4.79 -16.81
N GLU A 276 23.29 4.84 -17.59
CA GLU A 276 23.21 5.01 -19.04
C GLU A 276 22.45 3.88 -19.73
N ASP A 277 21.65 4.21 -20.74
CA ASP A 277 20.87 3.27 -21.56
C ASP A 277 21.48 3.03 -22.97
N GLY A 278 22.77 3.34 -23.13
CA GLY A 278 23.49 3.30 -24.42
C GLY A 278 23.25 4.52 -25.32
N LYS A 279 22.33 5.42 -24.96
CA LYS A 279 22.04 6.67 -25.68
C LYS A 279 22.12 7.91 -24.80
N GLY A 280 22.42 7.72 -23.53
CA GLY A 280 22.58 8.77 -22.52
C GLY A 280 22.02 8.32 -21.17
N GLN A 281 21.96 9.24 -20.22
CA GLN A 281 21.44 8.97 -18.88
C GLN A 281 19.94 9.31 -18.82
N PRO A 282 19.06 8.32 -18.57
CA PRO A 282 17.67 8.60 -18.29
C PRO A 282 17.55 9.47 -17.02
N THR A 283 16.72 10.50 -17.08
CA THR A 283 16.51 11.41 -15.96
C THR A 283 15.03 11.60 -15.68
N ALA A 284 14.70 11.90 -14.44
CA ALA A 284 13.36 12.33 -14.06
C ALA A 284 13.47 13.53 -13.12
N THR A 285 12.77 14.60 -13.45
CA THR A 285 12.77 15.84 -12.67
C THR A 285 11.40 16.06 -12.05
N LEU A 286 11.37 16.33 -10.76
CA LEU A 286 10.17 16.54 -9.96
C LEU A 286 10.24 17.90 -9.28
N VAL A 287 9.11 18.59 -9.19
CA VAL A 287 8.92 19.78 -8.35
C VAL A 287 8.07 19.39 -7.14
N LEU A 288 8.61 19.62 -5.94
CA LEU A 288 7.95 19.39 -4.65
C LEU A 288 7.55 20.70 -4.00
#